data_b3821ef494ce3d55eafd001d84617887
#
_entry.id   b3821ef494ce3d55eafd001d84617887
#
_cell.length_a   1.000
_cell.length_b   1.000
_cell.length_c   1.000
_cell.angle_alpha   90.00
_cell.angle_beta   90.00
_cell.angle_gamma   90.00
#
_symmetry.space_group_name_H-M   'P 1'
#
loop_
_entity.id
_entity.type
_entity.pdbx_description
1 polymer ?
#
loop_
_entity_poly.entity_id
_entity_poly.type
_entity_poly.pdbx_seq_one_letter_code
_entity_poly.pdbx_strand_id
1 'polypeptide(L)'
;RSTLFPYTTLFRSDRMGPVELASCAFGQSSKISYMEMAAAVCAVVNGGRLMQPYLVSDILNPDGSILQHTEPVCRRQVIKPETSETMREMMEAVVLYGGGRNARIQGYRVGGKSGTSQKLDSADEKARIASFVAVAPIDDPQFLCLVCLDEPHSWTTAGGSLSAPVCAEVLEQTLVYKGVPRAVEPETDTDPAQTAADLPADGDSFDGA
;
A
#
# COMPACT_ATOMS: atom_id res chain seq x y z
N ARG A 1 8.65 -30.11 -0.38
CA ARG A 1 8.87 -28.64 -0.47
C ARG A 1 7.93 -28.12 -1.55
N SER A 2 6.71 -27.72 -1.19
CA SER A 2 5.85 -26.99 -2.11
C SER A 2 6.31 -25.52 -2.13
N THR A 3 6.99 -25.13 -3.19
CA THR A 3 7.19 -23.71 -3.51
C THR A 3 5.86 -23.17 -4.03
N LEU A 4 5.09 -22.54 -3.16
CA LEU A 4 3.78 -21.97 -3.51
C LEU A 4 3.87 -20.85 -4.55
N PHE A 5 5.08 -20.33 -4.85
CA PHE A 5 5.32 -19.24 -5.78
C PHE A 5 6.63 -19.44 -6.54
N PRO A 6 6.58 -19.99 -7.78
CA PRO A 6 7.79 -20.33 -8.55
C PRO A 6 8.49 -19.11 -9.22
N TYR A 7 7.98 -17.88 -9.06
CA TYR A 7 8.43 -16.72 -9.85
C TYR A 7 9.09 -15.60 -9.05
N THR A 8 9.45 -15.82 -7.80
CA THR A 8 10.19 -14.82 -7.04
C THR A 8 11.65 -14.80 -7.46
N THR A 9 12.02 -13.81 -8.25
CA THR A 9 13.42 -13.39 -8.31
C THR A 9 13.67 -12.54 -7.05
N LEU A 10 13.76 -13.19 -5.90
CA LEU A 10 14.23 -12.55 -4.68
C LEU A 10 15.67 -12.12 -4.95
N PHE A 11 15.92 -10.82 -4.81
CA PHE A 11 17.29 -10.34 -4.75
C PHE A 11 18.01 -11.08 -3.62
N ARG A 12 19.01 -11.80 -3.98
CA ARG A 12 19.91 -12.35 -2.96
C ARG A 12 20.78 -11.22 -2.47
N SER A 13 20.66 -10.89 -1.20
CA SER A 13 21.41 -9.80 -0.56
C SER A 13 22.93 -9.92 -0.75
N ASP A 14 23.44 -11.16 -0.92
CA ASP A 14 24.84 -11.47 -1.20
C ASP A 14 25.30 -11.12 -2.64
N ARG A 15 24.35 -10.76 -3.52
CA ARG A 15 24.62 -10.38 -4.93
C ARG A 15 24.14 -8.97 -5.26
N MET A 16 23.64 -8.23 -4.29
CA MET A 16 23.11 -6.88 -4.51
C MET A 16 24.27 -5.89 -4.64
N GLY A 17 24.41 -5.31 -5.84
CA GLY A 17 25.35 -4.24 -6.12
C GLY A 17 24.76 -2.84 -5.75
N PRO A 18 25.57 -1.78 -5.87
CA PRO A 18 25.10 -0.42 -5.60
C PRO A 18 23.92 0.03 -6.46
N VAL A 19 23.85 -0.42 -7.73
CA VAL A 19 22.78 -0.07 -8.67
C VAL A 19 21.47 -0.75 -8.26
N GLU A 20 21.51 -2.04 -7.93
CA GLU A 20 20.35 -2.77 -7.45
C GLU A 20 19.83 -2.21 -6.13
N LEU A 21 20.74 -1.85 -5.22
CA LEU A 21 20.37 -1.23 -3.95
C LEU A 21 19.68 0.12 -4.18
N ALA A 22 20.23 0.96 -5.04
CA ALA A 22 19.66 2.26 -5.38
C ALA A 22 18.27 2.10 -6.04
N SER A 23 18.13 1.17 -7.00
CA SER A 23 16.86 0.97 -7.69
C SER A 23 15.79 0.33 -6.80
N CYS A 24 16.17 -0.58 -5.90
CA CYS A 24 15.25 -1.13 -4.91
C CYS A 24 14.74 -0.09 -3.92
N ALA A 25 15.55 0.94 -3.59
CA ALA A 25 15.14 1.99 -2.65
C ALA A 25 13.90 2.78 -3.10
N PHE A 26 13.66 2.89 -4.42
CA PHE A 26 12.44 3.50 -4.98
C PHE A 26 11.48 2.47 -5.63
N GLY A 27 11.70 1.16 -5.40
CA GLY A 27 10.76 0.11 -5.78
C GLY A 27 10.88 -0.36 -7.22
N GLN A 28 12.06 -0.26 -7.85
CA GLN A 28 12.32 -0.77 -9.20
C GLN A 28 13.20 -2.02 -9.15
N SER A 29 13.34 -2.69 -10.29
CA SER A 29 14.26 -3.83 -10.52
C SER A 29 13.96 -5.10 -9.73
N SER A 30 12.77 -5.25 -9.15
CA SER A 30 12.35 -6.48 -8.49
C SER A 30 11.05 -7.02 -9.08
N LYS A 31 10.98 -8.34 -9.27
CA LYS A 31 9.72 -9.04 -9.60
C LYS A 31 9.23 -9.73 -8.33
N ILE A 32 8.01 -9.41 -7.92
CA ILE A 32 7.36 -9.95 -6.73
C ILE A 32 5.91 -10.29 -7.07
N SER A 33 5.36 -11.37 -6.53
CA SER A 33 3.96 -11.68 -6.70
C SER A 33 3.07 -10.71 -5.93
N TYR A 34 1.84 -10.51 -6.39
CA TYR A 34 0.88 -9.63 -5.70
C TYR A 34 0.60 -10.07 -4.27
N MET A 35 0.56 -11.38 -4.01
CA MET A 35 0.35 -11.92 -2.67
C MET A 35 1.55 -11.63 -1.74
N GLU A 36 2.77 -11.74 -2.24
CA GLU A 36 3.96 -11.40 -1.46
C GLU A 36 4.04 -9.90 -1.17
N MET A 37 3.67 -9.06 -2.15
CA MET A 37 3.58 -7.62 -1.96
C MET A 37 2.53 -7.27 -0.89
N ALA A 38 1.34 -7.85 -0.99
CA ALA A 38 0.30 -7.66 0.01
C ALA A 38 0.74 -8.10 1.40
N ALA A 39 1.37 -9.28 1.52
CA ALA A 39 1.89 -9.78 2.79
C ALA A 39 3.00 -8.89 3.36
N ALA A 40 3.87 -8.34 2.50
CA ALA A 40 4.92 -7.40 2.91
C ALA A 40 4.33 -6.09 3.45
N VAL A 41 3.32 -5.51 2.75
CA VAL A 41 2.66 -4.29 3.23
C VAL A 41 1.86 -4.56 4.51
N CYS A 42 1.18 -5.71 4.61
CA CYS A 42 0.56 -6.12 5.88
C CYS A 42 1.58 -6.14 7.02
N ALA A 43 2.78 -6.68 6.79
CA ALA A 43 3.84 -6.68 7.81
C ALA A 43 4.30 -5.26 8.18
N VAL A 44 4.33 -4.34 7.21
CA VAL A 44 4.67 -2.93 7.47
C VAL A 44 3.68 -2.25 8.40
N VAL A 45 2.38 -2.55 8.30
CA VAL A 45 1.33 -1.83 9.04
C VAL A 45 0.82 -2.54 10.30
N ASN A 46 1.12 -3.83 10.50
CA ASN A 46 0.59 -4.65 11.60
C ASN A 46 1.54 -4.79 12.81
N GLY A 47 2.45 -3.84 12.99
CA GLY A 47 3.48 -3.89 14.04
C GLY A 47 4.72 -4.67 13.63
N GLY A 48 4.94 -4.92 12.34
CA GLY A 48 6.15 -5.54 11.80
C GLY A 48 6.13 -7.06 11.72
N ARG A 49 4.99 -7.70 11.85
CA ARG A 49 4.85 -9.17 11.84
C ARG A 49 4.56 -9.70 10.45
N LEU A 50 5.50 -10.48 9.88
CA LEU A 50 5.27 -11.18 8.62
C LEU A 50 4.42 -12.43 8.88
N MET A 51 3.15 -12.35 8.52
CA MET A 51 2.20 -13.45 8.64
C MET A 51 2.25 -14.35 7.40
N GLN A 52 1.93 -15.63 7.59
CA GLN A 52 1.71 -16.56 6.48
C GLN A 52 0.29 -16.38 5.94
N PRO A 53 0.10 -16.00 4.67
CA PRO A 53 -1.22 -15.93 4.07
C PRO A 53 -1.87 -17.31 3.98
N TYR A 54 -3.18 -17.37 4.21
CA TYR A 54 -4.02 -18.56 3.99
C TYR A 54 -5.41 -18.14 3.53
N LEU A 55 -6.12 -19.04 2.83
CA LEU A 55 -7.45 -18.77 2.27
C LEU A 55 -8.56 -19.53 3.02
N VAL A 56 -8.21 -20.66 3.65
CA VAL A 56 -9.17 -21.53 4.33
C VAL A 56 -8.93 -21.43 5.82
N SER A 57 -9.88 -20.85 6.56
CA SER A 57 -9.85 -20.81 8.01
C SER A 57 -10.30 -22.13 8.61
N ASP A 58 -11.42 -22.66 8.10
CA ASP A 58 -12.06 -23.84 8.67
C ASP A 58 -12.50 -24.82 7.58
N ILE A 59 -12.34 -26.09 7.84
CA ILE A 59 -12.98 -27.18 7.11
C ILE A 59 -14.03 -27.79 8.03
N LEU A 60 -15.27 -27.84 7.56
CA LEU A 60 -16.40 -28.32 8.35
C LEU A 60 -16.83 -29.72 7.92
N ASN A 61 -17.30 -30.49 8.87
CA ASN A 61 -18.05 -31.72 8.65
C ASN A 61 -19.47 -31.41 8.12
N PRO A 62 -20.19 -32.42 7.57
CA PRO A 62 -21.55 -32.22 7.09
C PRO A 62 -22.54 -31.78 8.20
N ASP A 63 -22.24 -32.03 9.46
CA ASP A 63 -23.03 -31.64 10.64
C ASP A 63 -22.70 -30.23 11.14
N GLY A 64 -21.77 -29.52 10.47
CA GLY A 64 -21.33 -28.17 10.82
C GLY A 64 -20.23 -28.11 11.89
N SER A 65 -19.79 -29.23 12.44
CA SER A 65 -18.67 -29.27 13.37
C SER A 65 -17.33 -29.00 12.63
N ILE A 66 -16.37 -28.39 13.33
CA ILE A 66 -15.05 -28.08 12.75
C ILE A 66 -14.25 -29.38 12.64
N LEU A 67 -13.89 -29.75 11.40
CA LEU A 67 -12.98 -30.86 11.12
C LEU A 67 -11.53 -30.42 11.26
N GLN A 68 -11.20 -29.23 10.73
CA GLN A 68 -9.87 -28.65 10.80
C GLN A 68 -9.96 -27.14 10.88
N HIS A 69 -9.15 -26.55 11.76
CA HIS A 69 -8.96 -25.10 11.88
C HIS A 69 -7.55 -24.71 11.46
N THR A 70 -7.40 -23.58 10.76
CA THR A 70 -6.10 -23.02 10.37
C THR A 70 -5.77 -21.85 11.28
N GLU A 71 -4.79 -22.03 12.15
CA GLU A 71 -4.30 -20.96 13.02
C GLU A 71 -3.42 -19.96 12.24
N PRO A 72 -3.53 -18.66 12.54
CA PRO A 72 -2.63 -17.65 11.99
C PRO A 72 -1.18 -17.89 12.40
N VAL A 73 -0.27 -17.98 11.44
CA VAL A 73 1.16 -18.20 11.68
C VAL A 73 1.96 -16.95 11.42
N CYS A 74 2.60 -16.42 12.47
CA CYS A 74 3.64 -15.38 12.32
C CYS A 74 4.98 -16.06 11.99
N ARG A 75 5.52 -15.78 10.80
CA ARG A 75 6.80 -16.33 10.35
C ARG A 75 7.98 -15.67 11.04
N ARG A 76 7.95 -14.34 11.19
CA ARG A 76 9.00 -13.56 11.86
C ARG A 76 8.58 -12.12 12.07
N GLN A 77 9.26 -11.43 12.98
CA GLN A 77 9.28 -9.98 13.10
C GLN A 77 10.26 -9.41 12.05
N VAL A 78 9.82 -8.51 11.17
CA VAL A 78 10.63 -7.94 10.08
C VAL A 78 11.05 -6.50 10.32
N ILE A 79 10.22 -5.71 11.01
CA ILE A 79 10.52 -4.35 11.48
C ILE A 79 10.01 -4.19 12.91
N LYS A 80 10.48 -3.18 13.61
CA LYS A 80 10.02 -2.86 14.96
C LYS A 80 8.61 -2.26 14.95
N PRO A 81 7.80 -2.41 16.02
CA PRO A 81 6.48 -1.81 16.12
C PRO A 81 6.48 -0.29 15.92
N GLU A 82 7.48 0.41 16.48
CA GLU A 82 7.60 1.87 16.34
C GLU A 82 7.86 2.28 14.88
N THR A 83 8.63 1.49 14.14
CA THR A 83 8.84 1.69 12.70
C THR A 83 7.54 1.48 11.91
N SER A 84 6.74 0.48 12.31
CA SER A 84 5.43 0.22 11.71
C SER A 84 4.46 1.40 11.94
N GLU A 85 4.47 1.99 13.13
CA GLU A 85 3.67 3.17 13.46
C GLU A 85 4.04 4.37 12.58
N THR A 86 5.34 4.71 12.52
CA THR A 86 5.86 5.75 11.63
C THR A 86 5.47 5.52 10.16
N MET A 87 5.53 4.27 9.69
CA MET A 87 5.12 3.93 8.32
C MET A 87 3.63 4.14 8.08
N ARG A 88 2.77 3.84 9.07
CA ARG A 88 1.33 4.11 8.96
C ARG A 88 1.05 5.61 8.83
N GLU A 89 1.71 6.45 9.63
CA GLU A 89 1.62 7.91 9.54
C GLU A 89 2.06 8.42 8.15
N MET A 90 3.18 7.91 7.63
CA MET A 90 3.66 8.27 6.30
C MET A 90 2.68 7.82 5.20
N MET A 91 2.09 6.63 5.31
CA MET A 91 1.11 6.13 4.34
C MET A 91 -0.19 6.94 4.38
N GLU A 92 -0.62 7.38 5.56
CA GLU A 92 -1.76 8.30 5.71
C GLU A 92 -1.48 9.65 5.07
N ALA A 93 -0.30 10.22 5.30
CA ALA A 93 0.11 11.49 4.68
C ALA A 93 0.10 11.43 3.14
N VAL A 94 0.42 10.29 2.53
CA VAL A 94 0.30 10.08 1.07
C VAL A 94 -1.15 10.22 0.59
N VAL A 95 -2.12 9.74 1.38
CA VAL A 95 -3.55 9.84 1.05
C VAL A 95 -4.09 11.23 1.36
N LEU A 96 -3.64 11.86 2.43
CA LEU A 96 -4.11 13.20 2.82
C LEU A 96 -3.52 14.31 1.95
N TYR A 97 -2.23 14.25 1.66
CA TYR A 97 -1.49 15.38 1.06
C TYR A 97 -0.77 15.02 -0.23
N GLY A 98 -0.57 13.72 -0.49
CA GLY A 98 0.24 13.23 -1.62
C GLY A 98 -0.56 12.78 -2.84
N GLY A 99 0.08 11.94 -3.66
CA GLY A 99 -0.50 11.37 -4.88
C GLY A 99 -1.54 10.26 -4.66
N GLY A 100 -1.91 9.99 -3.41
CA GLY A 100 -2.92 8.98 -3.02
C GLY A 100 -4.29 9.56 -2.70
N ARG A 101 -4.56 10.84 -2.96
CA ARG A 101 -5.80 11.53 -2.56
C ARG A 101 -7.07 10.82 -3.06
N ASN A 102 -7.01 10.16 -4.21
CA ASN A 102 -8.13 9.40 -4.76
C ASN A 102 -8.46 8.10 -3.98
N ALA A 103 -7.64 7.75 -2.99
CA ALA A 103 -7.92 6.64 -2.08
C ALA A 103 -8.63 7.09 -0.78
N ARG A 104 -9.01 8.36 -0.64
CA ARG A 104 -9.75 8.86 0.52
C ARG A 104 -11.13 8.20 0.59
N ILE A 105 -11.53 7.83 1.80
CA ILE A 105 -12.85 7.30 2.12
C ILE A 105 -13.41 8.15 3.25
N GLN A 106 -14.58 8.75 3.02
CA GLN A 106 -15.20 9.62 4.02
C GLN A 106 -15.50 8.87 5.32
N GLY A 107 -15.04 9.41 6.43
CA GLY A 107 -15.23 8.83 7.77
C GLY A 107 -14.28 7.68 8.10
N TYR A 108 -13.26 7.41 7.25
CA TYR A 108 -12.20 6.45 7.57
C TYR A 108 -10.82 7.04 7.33
N ARG A 109 -9.90 6.76 8.25
CA ARG A 109 -8.49 7.07 8.05
C ARG A 109 -7.89 6.02 7.14
N VAL A 110 -7.35 6.44 6.00
CA VAL A 110 -6.79 5.56 4.98
C VAL A 110 -5.32 5.87 4.77
N GLY A 111 -4.49 4.83 4.79
CA GLY A 111 -3.11 4.93 4.37
C GLY A 111 -2.90 4.24 3.03
N GLY A 112 -1.94 4.72 2.23
CA GLY A 112 -1.70 4.08 0.95
C GLY A 112 -0.37 4.45 0.29
N LYS A 113 -0.07 3.75 -0.82
CA LYS A 113 1.10 4.02 -1.66
C LYS A 113 0.83 3.68 -3.11
N SER A 114 1.13 4.60 -4.00
CA SER A 114 1.08 4.39 -5.44
C SER A 114 2.35 3.69 -5.94
N GLY A 115 2.20 2.90 -7.00
CA GLY A 115 3.29 2.37 -7.80
C GLY A 115 2.99 2.55 -9.29
N THR A 116 4.01 2.94 -10.05
CA THR A 116 3.96 2.97 -11.51
C THR A 116 5.29 2.41 -12.01
N SER A 117 5.27 1.19 -12.50
CA SER A 117 6.48 0.52 -12.98
C SER A 117 6.45 0.33 -14.48
N GLN A 118 7.62 0.32 -15.11
CA GLN A 118 7.76 -0.11 -16.49
C GLN A 118 7.58 -1.63 -16.57
N LYS A 119 6.86 -2.09 -17.58
CA LYS A 119 6.71 -3.51 -17.86
C LYS A 119 7.86 -3.98 -18.78
N LEU A 120 8.87 -4.61 -18.19
CA LEU A 120 10.12 -4.94 -18.86
C LEU A 120 10.00 -6.09 -19.88
N ASP A 121 8.94 -6.90 -19.81
CA ASP A 121 8.65 -8.03 -20.68
C ASP A 121 7.59 -7.73 -21.76
N SER A 122 7.20 -6.46 -21.92
CA SER A 122 6.34 -5.99 -23.00
C SER A 122 7.17 -5.60 -24.23
N ALA A 123 6.59 -5.83 -25.41
CA ALA A 123 7.13 -5.31 -26.67
C ALA A 123 6.97 -3.77 -26.81
N ASP A 124 6.05 -3.18 -26.06
CA ASP A 124 5.87 -1.74 -25.96
C ASP A 124 6.71 -1.19 -24.81
N GLU A 125 7.73 -0.42 -25.12
CA GLU A 125 8.58 0.27 -24.13
C GLU A 125 7.81 1.27 -23.25
N LYS A 126 6.63 1.70 -23.69
CA LYS A 126 5.75 2.58 -22.92
C LYS A 126 4.80 1.81 -22.00
N ALA A 127 4.77 0.49 -22.08
CA ALA A 127 3.91 -0.33 -21.24
C ALA A 127 4.22 -0.11 -19.75
N ARG A 128 3.19 0.09 -18.96
CA ARG A 128 3.28 0.36 -17.51
C ARG A 128 2.34 -0.55 -16.75
N ILE A 129 2.74 -0.83 -15.51
CA ILE A 129 1.85 -1.40 -14.50
C ILE A 129 1.51 -0.28 -13.53
N ALA A 130 0.23 0.09 -13.47
CA ALA A 130 -0.29 1.08 -12.54
C ALA A 130 -0.82 0.36 -11.31
N SER A 131 -0.29 0.66 -10.13
CA SER A 131 -0.70 -0.01 -8.89
C SER A 131 -0.95 0.98 -7.76
N PHE A 132 -1.80 0.58 -6.84
CA PHE A 132 -2.02 1.25 -5.58
C PHE A 132 -2.31 0.21 -4.50
N VAL A 133 -1.72 0.39 -3.33
CA VAL A 133 -2.08 -0.33 -2.13
C VAL A 133 -2.72 0.65 -1.15
N ALA A 134 -3.86 0.28 -0.61
CA ALA A 134 -4.55 1.03 0.44
C ALA A 134 -4.80 0.13 1.65
N VAL A 135 -4.77 0.73 2.83
CA VAL A 135 -5.02 0.09 4.12
C VAL A 135 -6.03 0.93 4.89
N ALA A 136 -7.06 0.31 5.44
CA ALA A 136 -8.07 1.01 6.23
C ALA A 136 -8.65 0.09 7.33
N PRO A 137 -8.97 0.66 8.51
CA PRO A 137 -8.48 1.95 9.02
C PRO A 137 -6.96 1.91 9.19
N ILE A 138 -6.26 3.04 9.04
CA ILE A 138 -4.78 3.04 9.14
C ILE A 138 -4.28 3.11 10.57
N ASP A 139 -5.07 3.64 11.48
CA ASP A 139 -4.81 3.68 12.92
C ASP A 139 -4.99 2.30 13.59
N ASP A 140 -5.94 1.50 13.10
CA ASP A 140 -6.14 0.09 13.50
C ASP A 140 -6.28 -0.79 12.24
N PRO A 141 -5.19 -1.19 11.57
CA PRO A 141 -5.21 -1.82 10.27
C PRO A 141 -5.95 -3.15 10.26
N GLN A 142 -7.09 -3.21 9.56
CA GLN A 142 -7.92 -4.40 9.43
C GLN A 142 -7.95 -4.96 8.01
N PHE A 143 -7.98 -4.07 7.00
CA PHE A 143 -8.10 -4.47 5.61
C PHE A 143 -7.04 -3.81 4.74
N LEU A 144 -6.52 -4.58 3.80
CA LEU A 144 -5.62 -4.12 2.76
C LEU A 144 -6.22 -4.43 1.40
N CYS A 145 -6.24 -3.45 0.52
CA CYS A 145 -6.58 -3.61 -0.89
C CYS A 145 -5.38 -3.26 -1.76
N LEU A 146 -4.97 -4.18 -2.63
CA LEU A 146 -3.93 -3.97 -3.63
C LEU A 146 -4.56 -4.09 -5.01
N VAL A 147 -4.54 -3.02 -5.78
CA VAL A 147 -5.01 -2.99 -7.17
C VAL A 147 -3.82 -2.78 -8.09
N CYS A 148 -3.69 -3.66 -9.08
CA CYS A 148 -2.68 -3.60 -10.12
C CYS A 148 -3.37 -3.67 -11.48
N LEU A 149 -3.17 -2.65 -12.31
CA LEU A 149 -3.65 -2.59 -13.68
C LEU A 149 -2.48 -2.80 -14.62
N ASP A 150 -2.53 -3.87 -15.37
CA ASP A 150 -1.49 -4.25 -16.34
C ASP A 150 -1.79 -3.61 -17.69
N GLU A 151 -0.85 -2.80 -18.19
CA GLU A 151 -0.94 -2.08 -19.46
C GLU A 151 -2.26 -1.27 -19.59
N PRO A 152 -2.62 -0.38 -18.65
CA PRO A 152 -3.87 0.34 -18.74
C PRO A 152 -3.91 1.26 -19.97
N HIS A 153 -4.94 1.13 -20.79
CA HIS A 153 -5.21 2.02 -21.91
C HIS A 153 -6.00 3.25 -21.43
N SER A 154 -5.27 4.28 -20.99
CA SER A 154 -5.87 5.49 -20.43
C SER A 154 -5.01 6.73 -20.74
N TRP A 155 -5.56 7.93 -20.48
CA TRP A 155 -4.87 9.21 -20.59
C TRP A 155 -3.67 9.33 -19.61
N THR A 156 -3.60 8.50 -18.60
CA THR A 156 -2.50 8.42 -17.62
C THR A 156 -2.20 6.96 -17.30
N THR A 157 -1.01 6.69 -16.77
CA THR A 157 -0.61 5.39 -16.23
C THR A 157 -0.29 5.47 -14.74
N ALA A 158 -0.59 6.61 -14.09
CA ALA A 158 -0.30 6.81 -12.67
C ALA A 158 -1.22 5.97 -11.78
N GLY A 159 -0.65 5.13 -10.93
CA GLY A 159 -1.41 4.26 -10.01
C GLY A 159 -2.31 5.04 -9.05
N GLY A 160 -1.88 6.24 -8.60
CA GLY A 160 -2.70 7.12 -7.78
C GLY A 160 -3.94 7.69 -8.49
N SER A 161 -3.95 7.73 -9.82
CA SER A 161 -5.10 8.19 -10.61
C SER A 161 -6.02 7.05 -11.03
N LEU A 162 -5.46 5.88 -11.35
CA LEU A 162 -6.23 4.75 -11.90
C LEU A 162 -6.61 3.72 -10.85
N SER A 163 -5.65 3.32 -10.01
CA SER A 163 -5.83 2.19 -9.07
C SER A 163 -6.33 2.65 -7.69
N ALA A 164 -5.98 3.89 -7.26
CA ALA A 164 -6.38 4.39 -5.95
C ALA A 164 -7.91 4.53 -5.77
N PRO A 165 -8.69 5.06 -6.73
CA PRO A 165 -10.15 5.14 -6.59
C PRO A 165 -10.79 3.76 -6.51
N VAL A 166 -10.26 2.75 -7.21
CA VAL A 166 -10.75 1.37 -7.12
C VAL A 166 -10.47 0.79 -5.72
N CYS A 167 -9.27 1.04 -5.16
CA CYS A 167 -8.99 0.66 -3.78
C CYS A 167 -9.96 1.31 -2.79
N ALA A 168 -10.28 2.60 -2.97
CA ALA A 168 -11.20 3.32 -2.10
C ALA A 168 -12.59 2.68 -2.11
N GLU A 169 -13.14 2.42 -3.29
CA GLU A 169 -14.48 1.82 -3.44
C GLU A 169 -14.55 0.42 -2.82
N VAL A 170 -13.57 -0.45 -3.12
CA VAL A 170 -13.52 -1.81 -2.56
C VAL A 170 -13.39 -1.78 -1.04
N LEU A 171 -12.53 -0.92 -0.49
CA LEU A 171 -12.35 -0.81 0.95
C LEU A 171 -13.59 -0.21 1.62
N GLU A 172 -14.21 0.82 1.07
CA GLU A 172 -15.42 1.41 1.63
C GLU A 172 -16.55 0.37 1.76
N GLN A 173 -16.82 -0.37 0.70
CA GLN A 173 -17.81 -1.43 0.71
C GLN A 173 -17.45 -2.53 1.72
N THR A 174 -16.17 -2.90 1.82
CA THR A 174 -15.69 -3.91 2.76
C THR A 174 -15.86 -3.46 4.20
N LEU A 175 -15.47 -2.22 4.52
CA LEU A 175 -15.57 -1.66 5.87
C LEU A 175 -17.03 -1.57 6.33
N VAL A 176 -17.93 -1.10 5.46
CA VAL A 176 -19.37 -1.05 5.72
C VAL A 176 -19.94 -2.45 5.93
N TYR A 177 -19.62 -3.39 5.05
CA TYR A 177 -20.08 -4.78 5.17
C TYR A 177 -19.62 -5.46 6.46
N LYS A 178 -18.40 -5.15 6.91
CA LYS A 178 -17.82 -5.68 8.15
C LYS A 178 -18.25 -4.93 9.40
N GLY A 179 -19.03 -3.85 9.25
CA GLY A 179 -19.53 -3.06 10.38
C GLY A 179 -18.44 -2.28 11.10
N VAL A 180 -17.34 -1.93 10.42
CA VAL A 180 -16.30 -1.08 10.99
C VAL A 180 -16.87 0.33 11.16
N PRO A 181 -16.85 0.90 12.38
CA PRO A 181 -17.42 2.22 12.60
C PRO A 181 -16.65 3.31 11.87
N ARG A 182 -17.36 4.30 11.31
CA ARG A 182 -16.73 5.50 10.77
C ARG A 182 -16.22 6.35 11.93
N ALA A 183 -14.99 6.85 11.81
CA ALA A 183 -14.51 7.88 12.72
C ALA A 183 -15.31 9.16 12.48
N VAL A 184 -15.71 9.84 13.55
CA VAL A 184 -16.30 11.18 13.44
C VAL A 184 -15.16 12.13 13.11
N GLU A 185 -15.05 12.55 11.84
CA GLU A 185 -14.12 13.62 11.48
C GLU A 185 -14.56 14.90 12.20
N PRO A 186 -13.65 15.61 12.91
CA PRO A 186 -13.89 17.00 13.19
C PRO A 186 -13.98 17.70 11.83
N GLU A 187 -15.06 18.48 11.61
CA GLU A 187 -15.22 19.32 10.42
C GLU A 187 -14.04 20.30 10.34
N THR A 188 -12.97 19.91 9.64
CA THR A 188 -11.90 20.83 9.27
C THR A 188 -12.15 21.31 7.86
N ASP A 189 -12.96 22.35 7.77
CA ASP A 189 -13.13 23.21 6.60
C ASP A 189 -11.88 24.09 6.43
N THR A 190 -10.72 23.48 6.15
CA THR A 190 -9.52 24.23 5.75
C THR A 190 -8.84 23.46 4.64
N ASP A 191 -9.10 23.93 3.41
CA ASP A 191 -8.33 23.55 2.23
C ASP A 191 -6.85 23.95 2.45
N PRO A 192 -5.90 22.99 2.56
CA PRO A 192 -4.48 23.33 2.75
C PRO A 192 -3.88 24.12 1.60
N ALA A 193 -4.57 24.24 0.47
CA ALA A 193 -4.14 25.11 -0.64
C ALA A 193 -4.27 26.60 -0.33
N GLN A 194 -5.11 26.98 0.65
CA GLN A 194 -5.23 28.38 1.07
C GLN A 194 -4.16 28.78 2.08
N THR A 195 -3.61 27.85 2.86
CA THR A 195 -2.56 28.17 3.85
C THR A 195 -1.19 28.40 3.21
N ALA A 196 -0.95 27.92 1.98
CA ALA A 196 0.29 28.15 1.27
C ALA A 196 0.36 29.53 0.57
N ALA A 197 -0.78 30.21 0.42
CA ALA A 197 -0.85 31.53 -0.21
C ALA A 197 -0.59 32.69 0.77
N ASP A 198 -0.63 32.43 2.08
CA ASP A 198 -0.48 33.43 3.15
C ASP A 198 0.92 33.46 3.79
N LEU A 199 1.90 32.78 3.22
CA LEU A 199 3.28 32.96 3.66
C LEU A 199 3.85 34.24 3.04
N PRO A 200 4.32 35.20 3.87
CA PRO A 200 4.92 36.42 3.36
C PRO A 200 6.18 36.07 2.54
N ALA A 201 6.28 36.63 1.34
CA ALA A 201 7.47 36.56 0.54
C ALA A 201 8.56 37.38 1.24
N ASP A 202 9.38 36.73 2.06
CA ASP A 202 10.60 37.34 2.58
C ASP A 202 11.58 37.50 1.42
N GLY A 203 11.56 38.74 0.88
CA GLY A 203 12.57 39.22 -0.03
C GLY A 203 13.84 39.54 0.76
N ASP A 204 14.81 38.64 0.73
CA ASP A 204 16.20 39.02 0.99
C ASP A 204 16.98 38.96 -0.32
N SER A 205 17.16 40.17 -0.87
CA SER A 205 18.12 40.46 -1.94
C SER A 205 19.53 40.31 -1.37
N PHE A 206 20.24 39.27 -1.76
CA PHE A 206 21.70 39.22 -1.63
C PHE A 206 22.29 40.09 -2.72
N ASP A 207 22.59 41.37 -2.40
CA ASP A 207 23.52 42.19 -3.15
C ASP A 207 24.95 41.79 -2.78
N GLY A 208 25.71 41.39 -3.81
CA GLY A 208 27.09 40.96 -3.69
C GLY A 208 28.06 42.10 -3.50
N ALA A 209 29.13 41.78 -2.81
CA ALA A 209 30.45 42.42 -2.97
C ALA A 209 31.49 41.30 -2.98
#